data_bb98050af46605f27a9d218af341c0ac
#
_entry.id   bb98050af46605f27a9d218af341c0ac
#
_cell.length_a   1.000
_cell.length_b   1.000
_cell.length_c   1.000
_cell.angle_alpha   90.00
_cell.angle_beta   90.00
_cell.angle_gamma   90.00
#
_symmetry.space_group_name_H-M   'P 1'
#
loop_
_entity.id
_entity.type
_entity.pdbx_description
1 polymer ?
#
loop_
_entity_poly.entity_id
_entity_poly.type
_entity_poly.pdbx_seq_one_letter_code
_entity_poly.pdbx_strand_id
1 'polypeptide(L)'
;MYVRQLGLRDFRSWAHAELELTPGRTVFVGPNGYGKTNLVEALWYSSTLGSHRVATDAPLIRVGAPRAVVSTIVVNEGRECAVDLEIAAGRANKARLNRSPVRSPREVIGVLRAVLFAPEDLALVRGDPSDRRRYLDDLAAVRRPRVAAVRADYEKVLRQRTALLKSASGARFRGDRGSLDTLDVWDGHLAAHGAELMAARIDLVNELAPEVQKSYQLLAPSSRPAAISYRASVDVESDAADVEGLRTALLAQMAQRRDAELERGVCLVGPHRDDLELRLGEQPAKGFASHGEAWSMALALRLGSYELLRADGSDPVLLLDDVFAELDTARRAALAAAAASAEQVLVTAAVLDDIPRDWDAERVTIALHDGDSGPVSEVQK
;
A
#
# COMPACT_ATOMS: atom_id res chain seq x y z
N MET A 1 11.40 9.04 12.76
CA MET A 1 11.91 9.00 11.36
C MET A 1 11.36 10.18 10.58
N TYR A 2 12.18 10.83 9.75
CA TYR A 2 11.70 11.89 8.86
C TYR A 2 12.45 11.88 7.52
N VAL A 3 11.81 12.41 6.48
CA VAL A 3 12.42 12.70 5.19
C VAL A 3 13.06 14.07 5.27
N ARG A 4 14.38 14.15 5.10
CA ARG A 4 15.14 15.40 5.09
C ARG A 4 15.16 16.06 3.71
N GLN A 5 15.14 15.26 2.65
CA GLN A 5 15.16 15.75 1.28
C GLN A 5 14.29 14.88 0.37
N LEU A 6 13.54 15.54 -0.51
CA LEU A 6 12.81 14.92 -1.63
C LEU A 6 13.28 15.55 -2.93
N GLY A 7 13.83 14.74 -3.83
CA GLY A 7 14.20 15.12 -5.19
C GLY A 7 13.33 14.40 -6.20
N LEU A 8 12.80 15.13 -7.18
CA LEU A 8 12.03 14.58 -8.30
C LEU A 8 12.65 15.01 -9.63
N ARG A 9 12.65 14.09 -10.59
CA ARG A 9 12.97 14.40 -11.99
C ARG A 9 12.01 13.64 -12.89
N ASP A 10 11.33 14.38 -13.76
CA ASP A 10 10.36 13.86 -14.72
C ASP A 10 9.28 12.94 -14.10
N PHE A 11 8.84 13.29 -12.91
CA PHE A 11 7.80 12.55 -12.16
C PHE A 11 6.46 13.28 -12.24
N ARG A 12 5.46 12.67 -12.87
CA ARG A 12 4.12 13.26 -13.04
C ARG A 12 4.19 14.65 -13.73
N SER A 13 3.71 15.70 -13.05
CA SER A 13 3.78 17.09 -13.50
C SER A 13 5.12 17.78 -13.18
N TRP A 14 6.00 17.14 -12.40
CA TRP A 14 7.28 17.70 -11.99
C TRP A 14 8.37 17.36 -12.98
N ALA A 15 8.89 18.38 -13.70
CA ALA A 15 10.09 18.22 -14.49
C ALA A 15 11.32 18.07 -13.59
N HIS A 16 11.39 18.92 -12.56
CA HIS A 16 12.41 18.90 -11.53
C HIS A 16 11.83 19.50 -10.23
N ALA A 17 12.18 18.90 -9.09
CA ALA A 17 11.93 19.47 -7.78
C ALA A 17 13.03 19.04 -6.81
N GLU A 18 13.46 19.93 -5.95
CA GLU A 18 14.28 19.65 -4.78
C GLU A 18 13.68 20.37 -3.57
N LEU A 19 13.25 19.59 -2.59
CA LEU A 19 12.68 20.09 -1.34
C LEU A 19 13.54 19.60 -0.18
N GLU A 20 13.94 20.56 0.66
CA GLU A 20 14.46 20.28 1.99
C GLU A 20 13.28 20.28 2.96
N LEU A 21 13.19 19.26 3.79
CA LEU A 21 12.10 19.04 4.73
C LEU A 21 12.68 18.87 6.12
N THR A 22 11.94 19.33 7.12
CA THR A 22 12.35 19.27 8.52
C THR A 22 11.37 18.39 9.32
N PRO A 23 11.76 17.90 10.51
CA PRO A 23 10.80 17.36 11.46
C PRO A 23 9.70 18.39 11.77
N GLY A 24 8.51 17.89 12.10
CA GLY A 24 7.33 18.71 12.32
C GLY A 24 6.32 18.61 11.18
N ARG A 25 5.62 19.68 10.87
CA ARG A 25 4.52 19.67 9.90
C ARG A 25 4.85 20.56 8.72
N THR A 26 4.71 20.02 7.51
CA THR A 26 4.83 20.78 6.27
C THR A 26 3.54 20.66 5.48
N VAL A 27 3.00 21.81 5.05
CA VAL A 27 1.77 21.90 4.24
C VAL A 27 2.13 22.34 2.83
N PHE A 28 1.91 21.47 1.86
CA PHE A 28 1.95 21.79 0.44
C PHE A 28 0.60 22.40 0.02
N VAL A 29 0.58 23.69 -0.27
CA VAL A 29 -0.64 24.42 -0.59
C VAL A 29 -0.63 24.93 -2.03
N GLY A 30 -1.78 24.90 -2.69
CA GLY A 30 -1.98 25.41 -4.04
C GLY A 30 -3.26 24.86 -4.67
N PRO A 31 -3.75 25.43 -5.76
CA PRO A 31 -4.95 24.96 -6.45
C PRO A 31 -4.89 23.48 -6.83
N ASN A 32 -6.06 22.86 -7.02
CA ASN A 32 -6.15 21.47 -7.47
C ASN A 32 -5.52 21.32 -8.86
N GLY A 33 -4.86 20.17 -9.07
CA GLY A 33 -4.12 19.88 -10.31
C GLY A 33 -2.68 20.44 -10.37
N TYR A 34 -2.22 21.19 -9.35
CA TYR A 34 -0.89 21.80 -9.35
C TYR A 34 0.25 20.84 -8.93
N GLY A 35 -0.05 19.58 -8.64
CA GLY A 35 0.97 18.58 -8.39
C GLY A 35 1.32 18.34 -6.92
N LYS A 36 0.54 18.88 -5.96
CA LYS A 36 0.71 18.63 -4.51
C LYS A 36 0.69 17.13 -4.19
N THR A 37 -0.37 16.44 -4.59
CA THR A 37 -0.53 14.99 -4.45
C THR A 37 0.63 14.21 -5.05
N ASN A 38 1.26 14.71 -6.14
CA ASN A 38 2.37 14.02 -6.77
C ASN A 38 3.63 14.01 -5.88
N LEU A 39 3.82 14.99 -4.99
CA LEU A 39 4.90 14.99 -3.99
C LEU A 39 4.67 13.86 -2.95
N VAL A 40 3.45 13.78 -2.45
CA VAL A 40 3.04 12.73 -1.50
C VAL A 40 3.09 11.34 -2.18
N GLU A 41 2.64 11.24 -3.44
CA GLU A 41 2.71 10.00 -4.22
C GLU A 41 4.16 9.52 -4.41
N ALA A 42 5.10 10.42 -4.61
CA ALA A 42 6.52 10.08 -4.74
C ALA A 42 7.10 9.54 -3.43
N LEU A 43 6.74 10.14 -2.29
CA LEU A 43 7.14 9.65 -0.96
C LEU A 43 6.50 8.28 -0.65
N TRP A 44 5.21 8.13 -0.95
CA TRP A 44 4.53 6.84 -0.82
C TRP A 44 5.17 5.76 -1.70
N TYR A 45 5.53 6.12 -2.94
CA TYR A 45 6.25 5.22 -3.85
C TYR A 45 7.62 4.82 -3.30
N SER A 46 8.34 5.73 -2.65
CA SER A 46 9.62 5.42 -2.00
C SER A 46 9.48 4.45 -0.82
N SER A 47 8.32 4.42 -0.17
CA SER A 47 8.01 3.50 0.94
C SER A 47 7.57 2.12 0.47
N THR A 48 6.76 2.04 -0.61
CA THR A 48 6.03 0.82 -0.99
C THR A 48 6.38 0.28 -2.37
N LEU A 49 7.10 1.05 -3.20
CA LEU A 49 7.35 0.79 -4.64
C LEU A 49 6.05 0.68 -5.46
N GLY A 50 5.01 1.37 -5.03
CA GLY A 50 3.71 1.40 -5.69
C GLY A 50 3.01 2.75 -5.54
N SER A 51 2.18 3.11 -6.51
CA SER A 51 1.33 4.28 -6.40
C SER A 51 -0.02 3.92 -5.77
N HIS A 52 -0.58 4.78 -4.92
CA HIS A 52 -1.93 4.63 -4.39
C HIS A 52 -3.02 4.99 -5.41
N ARG A 53 -2.65 5.67 -6.51
CA ARG A 53 -3.59 6.20 -7.52
C ARG A 53 -3.63 5.36 -8.80
N VAL A 54 -2.53 4.71 -9.15
CA VAL A 54 -2.43 3.96 -10.42
C VAL A 54 -1.87 2.56 -10.19
N ALA A 55 -2.34 1.61 -11.02
CA ALA A 55 -1.93 0.22 -10.91
C ALA A 55 -0.58 -0.10 -11.58
N THR A 56 -0.09 0.80 -12.44
CA THR A 56 1.16 0.62 -13.20
C THR A 56 2.03 1.86 -13.09
N ASP A 57 3.34 1.69 -13.30
CA ASP A 57 4.32 2.77 -13.14
C ASP A 57 4.37 3.74 -14.32
N ALA A 58 3.87 3.35 -15.49
CA ALA A 58 3.94 4.20 -16.70
C ALA A 58 3.35 5.61 -16.51
N PRO A 59 2.20 5.80 -15.83
CA PRO A 59 1.64 7.13 -15.59
C PRO A 59 2.44 8.00 -14.60
N LEU A 60 3.41 7.43 -13.89
CA LEU A 60 4.29 8.18 -12.97
C LEU A 60 5.36 8.96 -13.73
N ILE A 61 5.66 8.55 -14.96
CA ILE A 61 6.67 9.20 -15.80
C ILE A 61 6.03 10.40 -16.50
N ARG A 62 6.71 11.54 -16.44
CA ARG A 62 6.28 12.76 -17.12
C ARG A 62 6.12 12.52 -18.63
N VAL A 63 5.09 13.09 -19.22
CA VAL A 63 4.82 12.97 -20.66
C VAL A 63 6.05 13.45 -21.46
N GLY A 64 6.50 12.60 -22.39
CA GLY A 64 7.69 12.87 -23.22
C GLY A 64 9.03 12.47 -22.59
N ALA A 65 9.07 12.10 -21.31
CA ALA A 65 10.29 11.62 -20.66
C ALA A 65 10.46 10.10 -20.79
N PRO A 66 11.70 9.59 -20.88
CA PRO A 66 11.96 8.15 -20.96
C PRO A 66 11.89 7.46 -19.59
N ARG A 67 11.97 8.21 -18.50
CA ARG A 67 12.00 7.71 -17.13
C ARG A 67 11.69 8.82 -16.13
N ALA A 68 11.27 8.44 -14.94
CA ALA A 68 11.21 9.32 -13.79
C ALA A 68 12.25 8.91 -12.73
N VAL A 69 12.69 9.86 -11.91
CA VAL A 69 13.55 9.58 -10.76
C VAL A 69 12.95 10.20 -9.52
N VAL A 70 12.88 9.41 -8.44
CA VAL A 70 12.53 9.85 -7.11
C VAL A 70 13.72 9.61 -6.19
N SER A 71 14.23 10.66 -5.57
CA SER A 71 15.35 10.62 -4.63
C SER A 71 14.88 11.07 -3.25
N THR A 72 15.18 10.29 -2.22
CA THR A 72 14.84 10.64 -0.83
C THR A 72 16.05 10.47 0.06
N ILE A 73 16.23 11.41 1.01
CA ILE A 73 17.14 11.22 2.15
C ILE A 73 16.28 11.09 3.39
N VAL A 74 16.33 9.92 4.00
CA VAL A 74 15.58 9.56 5.20
C VAL A 74 16.52 9.58 6.39
N VAL A 75 16.09 10.21 7.48
CA VAL A 75 16.80 10.21 8.76
C VAL A 75 16.01 9.40 9.76
N ASN A 76 16.66 8.40 10.36
CA ASN A 76 16.08 7.59 11.42
C ASN A 76 17.11 7.43 12.54
N GLU A 77 16.75 7.82 13.77
CA GLU A 77 17.65 7.78 14.92
C GLU A 77 19.03 8.44 14.65
N GLY A 78 19.01 9.58 13.95
CA GLY A 78 20.21 10.33 13.59
C GLY A 78 21.07 9.73 12.46
N ARG A 79 20.64 8.62 11.85
CA ARG A 79 21.32 8.01 10.71
C ARG A 79 20.63 8.39 9.41
N GLU A 80 21.40 8.86 8.44
CA GLU A 80 20.91 9.19 7.11
C GLU A 80 21.01 8.00 6.16
N CYS A 81 19.97 7.82 5.35
CA CYS A 81 19.94 6.84 4.29
C CYS A 81 19.38 7.48 3.02
N ALA A 82 20.16 7.44 1.94
CA ALA A 82 19.75 7.97 0.64
C ALA A 82 19.20 6.84 -0.24
N VAL A 83 18.02 7.05 -0.81
CA VAL A 83 17.36 6.14 -1.75
C VAL A 83 17.10 6.87 -3.06
N ASP A 84 17.57 6.32 -4.18
CA ASP A 84 17.23 6.76 -5.52
C ASP A 84 16.46 5.67 -6.24
N LEU A 85 15.29 6.01 -6.78
CA LEU A 85 14.43 5.12 -7.55
C LEU A 85 14.32 5.63 -8.98
N GLU A 86 14.75 4.82 -9.95
CA GLU A 86 14.55 5.06 -11.37
C GLU A 86 13.36 4.24 -11.85
N ILE A 87 12.32 4.92 -12.32
CA ILE A 87 11.08 4.35 -12.85
C ILE A 87 11.15 4.46 -14.37
N ALA A 88 11.10 3.34 -15.09
CA ALA A 88 11.27 3.32 -16.54
C ALA A 88 10.09 2.62 -17.22
N ALA A 89 9.56 3.21 -18.30
CA ALA A 89 8.50 2.59 -19.08
C ALA A 89 9.01 1.33 -19.80
N GLY A 90 8.28 0.20 -19.63
CA GLY A 90 8.57 -1.05 -20.32
C GLY A 90 9.88 -1.75 -19.92
N ARG A 91 10.53 -1.32 -18.86
CA ARG A 91 11.75 -1.91 -18.31
C ARG A 91 11.61 -2.13 -16.81
N ALA A 92 12.49 -2.95 -16.25
CA ALA A 92 12.57 -3.09 -14.80
C ALA A 92 13.07 -1.80 -14.16
N ASN A 93 12.41 -1.38 -13.08
CA ASN A 93 12.84 -0.26 -12.27
C ASN A 93 14.18 -0.56 -11.61
N LYS A 94 14.94 0.48 -11.29
CA LYS A 94 16.23 0.37 -10.60
C LYS A 94 16.20 1.16 -9.31
N ALA A 95 16.99 0.72 -8.35
CA ALA A 95 17.19 1.46 -7.11
C ALA A 95 18.67 1.53 -6.73
N ARG A 96 19.00 2.58 -5.97
CA ARG A 96 20.28 2.74 -5.29
C ARG A 96 20.02 3.03 -3.82
N LEU A 97 20.86 2.45 -2.97
CA LEU A 97 20.90 2.70 -1.54
C LEU A 97 22.26 3.30 -1.20
N ASN A 98 22.27 4.50 -0.64
CA ASN A 98 23.50 5.25 -0.35
C ASN A 98 24.43 5.33 -1.58
N ARG A 99 23.86 5.68 -2.75
CA ARG A 99 24.52 5.78 -4.07
C ARG A 99 24.97 4.45 -4.68
N SER A 100 24.91 3.33 -3.94
CA SER A 100 25.27 2.01 -4.44
C SER A 100 24.05 1.31 -5.07
N PRO A 101 24.17 0.71 -6.27
CA PRO A 101 23.06 0.00 -6.88
C PRO A 101 22.71 -1.25 -6.05
N VAL A 102 21.42 -1.50 -5.88
CA VAL A 102 20.91 -2.73 -5.25
C VAL A 102 20.50 -3.76 -6.31
N ARG A 103 20.43 -5.03 -5.94
CA ARG A 103 20.07 -6.12 -6.86
C ARG A 103 18.60 -6.06 -7.26
N SER A 104 17.75 -5.63 -6.34
CA SER A 104 16.32 -5.48 -6.54
C SER A 104 15.82 -4.19 -5.88
N PRO A 105 14.93 -3.42 -6.52
CA PRO A 105 14.30 -2.26 -5.87
C PRO A 105 13.64 -2.58 -4.52
N ARG A 106 13.22 -3.83 -4.30
CA ARG A 106 12.60 -4.26 -3.02
C ARG A 106 13.52 -4.15 -1.82
N GLU A 107 14.84 -4.11 -2.03
CA GLU A 107 15.82 -3.96 -0.96
C GLU A 107 15.76 -2.60 -0.27
N VAL A 108 15.10 -1.60 -0.86
CA VAL A 108 14.91 -0.28 -0.23
C VAL A 108 13.60 -0.18 0.55
N ILE A 109 12.70 -1.18 0.46
CA ILE A 109 11.45 -1.20 1.25
C ILE A 109 11.82 -1.25 2.75
N GLY A 110 11.14 -0.40 3.54
CA GLY A 110 11.39 -0.27 4.97
C GLY A 110 12.46 0.76 5.35
N VAL A 111 13.21 1.33 4.38
CA VAL A 111 14.09 2.50 4.62
C VAL A 111 13.24 3.72 4.98
N LEU A 112 12.25 4.04 4.15
CA LEU A 112 11.19 4.98 4.50
C LEU A 112 9.96 4.19 4.96
N ARG A 113 9.53 4.42 6.20
CA ARG A 113 8.23 3.95 6.69
C ARG A 113 7.27 5.11 6.67
N ALA A 114 6.20 4.98 5.92
CA ALA A 114 5.19 6.02 5.81
C ALA A 114 3.79 5.43 5.95
N VAL A 115 2.86 6.22 6.45
CA VAL A 115 1.43 5.93 6.43
C VAL A 115 0.73 7.03 5.66
N LEU A 116 0.02 6.63 4.62
CA LEU A 116 -0.74 7.54 3.77
C LEU A 116 -2.21 7.55 4.18
N PHE A 117 -2.77 8.74 4.26
CA PHE A 117 -4.21 9.00 4.34
C PHE A 117 -4.60 9.76 3.08
N ALA A 118 -5.51 9.22 2.30
CA ALA A 118 -5.95 9.80 1.04
C ALA A 118 -7.43 9.52 0.78
N PRO A 119 -8.11 10.28 -0.07
CA PRO A 119 -9.51 10.05 -0.43
C PRO A 119 -9.76 8.64 -0.98
N GLU A 120 -8.78 8.05 -1.65
CA GLU A 120 -8.80 6.69 -2.18
C GLU A 120 -8.95 5.62 -1.09
N ASP A 121 -8.63 5.92 0.18
CA ASP A 121 -8.76 4.97 1.29
C ASP A 121 -10.20 4.50 1.52
N LEU A 122 -11.19 5.24 1.06
CA LEU A 122 -12.57 4.81 1.09
C LEU A 122 -12.79 3.50 0.30
N ALA A 123 -11.94 3.21 -0.68
CA ALA A 123 -11.93 1.94 -1.41
C ALA A 123 -11.60 0.74 -0.50
N LEU A 124 -10.86 0.92 0.59
CA LEU A 124 -10.63 -0.16 1.58
C LEU A 124 -11.93 -0.69 2.14
N VAL A 125 -12.93 0.18 2.33
CA VAL A 125 -14.23 -0.19 2.91
C VAL A 125 -15.24 -0.56 1.83
N ARG A 126 -15.32 0.23 0.76
CA ARG A 126 -16.35 0.10 -0.28
C ARG A 126 -15.88 -0.65 -1.52
N GLY A 127 -14.58 -0.68 -1.77
CA GLY A 127 -13.96 -1.28 -2.93
C GLY A 127 -13.89 -2.80 -2.90
N ASP A 128 -13.03 -3.34 -3.72
CA ASP A 128 -12.90 -4.78 -3.92
C ASP A 128 -11.87 -5.40 -2.96
N PRO A 129 -11.89 -6.73 -2.79
CA PRO A 129 -10.89 -7.44 -1.98
C PRO A 129 -9.44 -7.18 -2.43
N SER A 130 -9.21 -6.81 -3.69
CA SER A 130 -7.89 -6.45 -4.21
C SER A 130 -7.27 -5.25 -3.50
N ASP A 131 -8.09 -4.23 -3.16
CA ASP A 131 -7.61 -3.03 -2.47
C ASP A 131 -7.17 -3.36 -1.05
N ARG A 132 -7.96 -4.20 -0.35
CA ARG A 132 -7.65 -4.66 1.00
C ARG A 132 -6.45 -5.60 1.06
N ARG A 133 -6.31 -6.52 0.08
CA ARG A 133 -5.09 -7.35 -0.04
C ARG A 133 -3.85 -6.51 -0.26
N ARG A 134 -3.95 -5.51 -1.16
CA ARG A 134 -2.85 -4.60 -1.42
C ARG A 134 -2.46 -3.83 -0.17
N TYR A 135 -3.43 -3.31 0.58
CA TYR A 135 -3.19 -2.63 1.85
C TYR A 135 -2.43 -3.52 2.85
N LEU A 136 -2.87 -4.77 3.04
CA LEU A 136 -2.18 -5.72 3.91
C LEU A 136 -0.77 -6.02 3.42
N ASP A 137 -0.59 -6.26 2.13
CA ASP A 137 0.71 -6.59 1.55
C ASP A 137 1.70 -5.44 1.64
N ASP A 138 1.26 -4.22 1.38
CA ASP A 138 2.09 -3.03 1.47
C ASP A 138 2.51 -2.77 2.93
N LEU A 139 1.58 -2.87 3.89
CA LEU A 139 1.88 -2.72 5.31
C LEU A 139 2.82 -3.83 5.82
N ALA A 140 2.55 -5.09 5.44
CA ALA A 140 3.40 -6.23 5.80
C ALA A 140 4.83 -6.07 5.25
N ALA A 141 4.96 -5.58 4.00
CA ALA A 141 6.25 -5.37 3.35
C ALA A 141 7.05 -4.23 4.00
N VAL A 142 6.41 -3.10 4.33
CA VAL A 142 7.05 -1.98 5.02
C VAL A 142 7.53 -2.39 6.42
N ARG A 143 6.74 -3.23 7.10
CA ARG A 143 7.05 -3.72 8.44
C ARG A 143 8.13 -4.82 8.43
N ARG A 144 8.01 -5.76 7.50
CA ARG A 144 8.90 -6.93 7.33
C ARG A 144 9.29 -7.06 5.86
N PRO A 145 10.37 -6.42 5.38
CA PRO A 145 10.72 -6.36 3.95
C PRO A 145 10.82 -7.72 3.24
N ARG A 146 11.12 -8.81 3.97
CA ARG A 146 11.10 -10.18 3.44
C ARG A 146 9.74 -10.54 2.80
N VAL A 147 8.62 -10.03 3.32
CA VAL A 147 7.27 -10.32 2.79
C VAL A 147 7.11 -9.82 1.35
N ALA A 148 7.78 -8.73 0.98
CA ALA A 148 7.77 -8.24 -0.40
C ALA A 148 8.40 -9.25 -1.39
N ALA A 149 9.42 -9.99 -0.97
CA ALA A 149 10.02 -11.04 -1.78
C ALA A 149 9.09 -12.25 -1.89
N VAL A 150 8.52 -12.71 -0.77
CA VAL A 150 7.54 -13.82 -0.73
C VAL A 150 6.34 -13.53 -1.64
N ARG A 151 5.77 -12.31 -1.55
CA ARG A 151 4.68 -11.87 -2.43
C ARG A 151 5.07 -11.95 -3.90
N ALA A 152 6.25 -11.46 -4.26
CA ALA A 152 6.71 -11.46 -5.65
C ALA A 152 6.94 -12.87 -6.21
N ASP A 153 7.49 -13.78 -5.40
CA ASP A 153 7.67 -15.18 -5.77
C ASP A 153 6.32 -15.87 -5.92
N TYR A 154 5.38 -15.63 -4.99
CA TYR A 154 4.01 -16.10 -5.11
C TYR A 154 3.34 -15.62 -6.41
N GLU A 155 3.39 -14.32 -6.71
CA GLU A 155 2.79 -13.74 -7.93
C GLU A 155 3.44 -14.30 -9.21
N LYS A 156 4.75 -14.57 -9.19
CA LYS A 156 5.46 -15.20 -10.30
C LYS A 156 4.94 -16.62 -10.54
N VAL A 157 4.87 -17.43 -9.49
CA VAL A 157 4.37 -18.81 -9.56
C VAL A 157 2.89 -18.82 -9.99
N LEU A 158 2.07 -17.93 -9.44
CA LEU A 158 0.66 -17.78 -9.79
C LEU A 158 0.46 -17.51 -11.30
N ARG A 159 1.28 -16.61 -11.88
CA ARG A 159 1.24 -16.34 -13.34
C ARG A 159 1.60 -17.57 -14.16
N GLN A 160 2.65 -18.31 -13.77
CA GLN A 160 3.10 -19.51 -14.49
C GLN A 160 2.04 -20.61 -14.41
N ARG A 161 1.52 -20.88 -13.19
CA ARG A 161 0.46 -21.87 -12.99
C ARG A 161 -0.82 -21.51 -13.77
N THR A 162 -1.21 -20.23 -13.78
CA THR A 162 -2.38 -19.76 -14.55
C THR A 162 -2.17 -19.96 -16.06
N ALA A 163 -0.98 -19.69 -16.58
CA ALA A 163 -0.65 -19.94 -17.99
C ALA A 163 -0.73 -21.43 -18.31
N LEU A 164 -0.25 -22.30 -17.42
CA LEU A 164 -0.33 -23.76 -17.57
C LEU A 164 -1.80 -24.24 -17.55
N LEU A 165 -2.64 -23.75 -16.64
CA LEU A 165 -4.07 -24.08 -16.60
C LEU A 165 -4.78 -23.70 -17.89
N LYS A 166 -4.47 -22.54 -18.47
CA LYS A 166 -5.03 -22.11 -19.76
C LYS A 166 -4.62 -23.03 -20.90
N SER A 167 -3.35 -23.48 -20.94
CA SER A 167 -2.87 -24.40 -21.95
C SER A 167 -3.46 -25.81 -21.79
N ALA A 168 -3.57 -26.29 -20.55
CA ALA A 168 -4.12 -27.60 -20.21
C ALA A 168 -5.63 -27.70 -20.44
N SER A 169 -6.38 -26.61 -20.29
CA SER A 169 -7.80 -26.52 -20.68
C SER A 169 -8.02 -26.89 -22.16
N GLY A 170 -7.12 -26.45 -23.04
CA GLY A 170 -7.12 -26.86 -24.47
C GLY A 170 -6.61 -28.28 -24.72
N ALA A 171 -5.69 -28.80 -23.90
CA ALA A 171 -5.06 -30.11 -24.06
C ALA A 171 -5.90 -31.27 -23.53
N ARG A 172 -6.80 -31.02 -22.55
CA ARG A 172 -7.75 -32.03 -22.03
C ARG A 172 -8.60 -32.64 -23.12
N PHE A 173 -8.91 -31.87 -24.16
CA PHE A 173 -9.56 -32.38 -25.39
C PHE A 173 -8.66 -33.31 -26.24
N ARG A 174 -7.35 -33.37 -25.99
CA ARG A 174 -6.35 -34.16 -26.75
C ARG A 174 -5.73 -35.31 -25.95
N GLY A 175 -6.14 -35.54 -24.68
CA GLY A 175 -5.68 -36.70 -23.89
C GLY A 175 -4.22 -36.64 -23.41
N ASP A 176 -3.59 -35.47 -23.39
CA ASP A 176 -2.19 -35.29 -22.98
C ASP A 176 -2.05 -35.27 -21.45
N ARG A 177 -1.49 -36.35 -20.86
CA ARG A 177 -1.23 -36.48 -19.42
C ARG A 177 0.00 -35.72 -18.93
N GLY A 178 0.98 -35.41 -19.77
CA GLY A 178 2.25 -34.80 -19.38
C GLY A 178 2.09 -33.37 -18.85
N SER A 179 1.02 -32.66 -19.24
CA SER A 179 0.72 -31.33 -18.72
C SER A 179 0.18 -31.34 -17.27
N LEU A 180 -0.39 -32.47 -16.82
CA LEU A 180 -0.95 -32.60 -15.47
C LEU A 180 0.15 -32.86 -14.42
N ASP A 181 1.16 -33.67 -14.75
CA ASP A 181 2.29 -33.95 -13.86
C ASP A 181 3.10 -32.65 -13.56
N THR A 182 3.19 -31.77 -14.56
CA THR A 182 3.83 -30.46 -14.41
C THR A 182 3.03 -29.56 -13.46
N LEU A 183 1.69 -29.69 -13.44
CA LEU A 183 0.84 -28.88 -12.59
C LEU A 183 1.08 -29.14 -11.09
N ASP A 184 1.37 -30.41 -10.71
CA ASP A 184 1.64 -30.78 -9.32
C ASP A 184 2.91 -30.10 -8.77
N VAL A 185 3.92 -29.92 -9.60
CA VAL A 185 5.14 -29.17 -9.23
C VAL A 185 4.80 -27.70 -8.94
N TRP A 186 3.99 -27.08 -9.80
CA TRP A 186 3.56 -25.69 -9.60
C TRP A 186 2.61 -25.53 -8.42
N ASP A 187 1.77 -26.52 -8.11
CA ASP A 187 0.94 -26.57 -6.91
C ASP A 187 1.79 -26.54 -5.65
N GLY A 188 2.87 -27.35 -5.62
CA GLY A 188 3.83 -27.35 -4.53
C GLY A 188 4.49 -26.00 -4.28
N HIS A 189 4.94 -25.33 -5.35
CA HIS A 189 5.52 -23.99 -5.25
C HIS A 189 4.50 -22.91 -4.87
N LEU A 190 3.29 -22.96 -5.44
CA LEU A 190 2.23 -22.00 -5.13
C LEU A 190 1.78 -22.14 -3.67
N ALA A 191 1.64 -23.37 -3.17
CA ALA A 191 1.29 -23.62 -1.78
C ALA A 191 2.38 -23.17 -0.81
N ALA A 192 3.66 -23.39 -1.12
CA ALA A 192 4.77 -22.99 -0.26
C ALA A 192 4.81 -21.45 -0.09
N HIS A 193 4.90 -20.69 -1.19
CA HIS A 193 4.90 -19.22 -1.12
C HIS A 193 3.55 -18.66 -0.66
N GLY A 194 2.44 -19.33 -1.01
CA GLY A 194 1.10 -18.94 -0.59
C GLY A 194 0.92 -19.04 0.92
N ALA A 195 1.39 -20.12 1.53
CA ALA A 195 1.32 -20.33 2.98
C ALA A 195 2.14 -19.29 3.76
N GLU A 196 3.37 -18.98 3.29
CA GLU A 196 4.17 -17.92 3.91
C GLU A 196 3.47 -16.55 3.83
N LEU A 197 2.85 -16.22 2.69
CA LEU A 197 2.14 -14.96 2.52
C LEU A 197 0.87 -14.89 3.37
N MET A 198 0.11 -15.99 3.44
CA MET A 198 -1.08 -16.09 4.29
C MET A 198 -0.72 -15.96 5.77
N ALA A 199 0.31 -16.66 6.23
CA ALA A 199 0.79 -16.57 7.60
C ALA A 199 1.15 -15.12 7.98
N ALA A 200 1.92 -14.44 7.10
CA ALA A 200 2.29 -13.05 7.32
C ALA A 200 1.07 -12.11 7.40
N ARG A 201 0.00 -12.35 6.62
CA ARG A 201 -1.23 -11.57 6.66
C ARG A 201 -2.07 -11.87 7.89
N ILE A 202 -2.17 -13.14 8.31
CA ILE A 202 -2.89 -13.55 9.52
C ILE A 202 -2.25 -12.90 10.75
N ASP A 203 -0.94 -13.02 10.91
CA ASP A 203 -0.18 -12.38 11.99
C ASP A 203 -0.43 -10.87 12.01
N LEU A 204 -0.31 -10.23 10.82
CA LEU A 204 -0.52 -8.80 10.70
C LEU A 204 -1.93 -8.39 11.11
N VAL A 205 -2.96 -9.11 10.68
CA VAL A 205 -4.37 -8.80 11.01
C VAL A 205 -4.63 -8.98 12.50
N ASN A 206 -4.08 -10.02 13.13
CA ASN A 206 -4.21 -10.24 14.57
C ASN A 206 -3.58 -9.10 15.39
N GLU A 207 -2.41 -8.62 14.97
CA GLU A 207 -1.74 -7.49 15.62
C GLU A 207 -2.43 -6.15 15.32
N LEU A 208 -2.99 -5.99 14.13
CA LEU A 208 -3.64 -4.75 13.67
C LEU A 208 -5.06 -4.58 14.26
N ALA A 209 -5.79 -5.67 14.49
CA ALA A 209 -7.18 -5.63 14.90
C ALA A 209 -7.44 -4.80 16.17
N PRO A 210 -6.69 -4.96 17.27
CA PRO A 210 -6.89 -4.15 18.48
C PRO A 210 -6.61 -2.65 18.22
N GLU A 211 -5.62 -2.31 17.42
CA GLU A 211 -5.29 -0.91 17.12
C GLU A 211 -6.36 -0.25 16.22
N VAL A 212 -6.93 -0.99 15.26
CA VAL A 212 -8.06 -0.53 14.45
C VAL A 212 -9.31 -0.32 15.31
N GLN A 213 -9.62 -1.24 16.20
CA GLN A 213 -10.77 -1.12 17.10
C GLN A 213 -10.64 0.13 17.98
N LYS A 214 -9.48 0.34 18.60
CA LYS A 214 -9.17 1.50 19.43
C LYS A 214 -9.27 2.80 18.64
N SER A 215 -8.66 2.86 17.46
CA SER A 215 -8.69 4.04 16.58
C SER A 215 -10.11 4.36 16.11
N TYR A 216 -10.90 3.34 15.78
CA TYR A 216 -12.30 3.53 15.39
C TYR A 216 -13.15 4.08 16.54
N GLN A 217 -12.95 3.57 17.76
CA GLN A 217 -13.65 4.08 18.93
C GLN A 217 -13.37 5.56 19.22
N LEU A 218 -12.12 6.03 18.94
CA LEU A 218 -11.75 7.44 19.06
C LEU A 218 -12.42 8.30 17.97
N LEU A 219 -12.48 7.80 16.74
CA LEU A 219 -13.06 8.53 15.60
C LEU A 219 -14.59 8.56 15.58
N ALA A 220 -15.23 7.54 16.12
CA ALA A 220 -16.68 7.36 16.09
C ALA A 220 -17.21 6.73 17.39
N PRO A 221 -17.09 7.43 18.53
CA PRO A 221 -17.39 6.87 19.86
C PRO A 221 -18.85 6.42 20.06
N SER A 222 -19.77 7.00 19.30
CA SER A 222 -21.21 6.64 19.34
C SER A 222 -21.61 5.59 18.29
N SER A 223 -20.68 5.12 17.48
CA SER A 223 -20.96 4.13 16.43
C SER A 223 -20.86 2.70 16.96
N ARG A 224 -21.29 1.74 16.13
CA ARG A 224 -21.13 0.30 16.39
C ARG A 224 -19.63 -0.05 16.46
N PRO A 225 -19.22 -1.03 17.28
CA PRO A 225 -17.81 -1.40 17.38
C PRO A 225 -17.28 -1.92 16.04
N ALA A 226 -16.05 -1.53 15.70
CA ALA A 226 -15.35 -2.01 14.52
C ALA A 226 -14.59 -3.30 14.84
N ALA A 227 -14.58 -4.22 13.88
CA ALA A 227 -13.76 -5.43 13.93
C ALA A 227 -13.18 -5.69 12.54
N ILE A 228 -11.97 -6.26 12.51
CA ILE A 228 -11.35 -6.76 11.29
C ILE A 228 -10.92 -8.21 11.51
N SER A 229 -11.01 -9.04 10.47
CA SER A 229 -10.55 -10.42 10.48
C SER A 229 -10.03 -10.85 9.13
N TYR A 230 -9.09 -11.80 9.11
CA TYR A 230 -8.60 -12.37 7.87
C TYR A 230 -9.52 -13.48 7.40
N ARG A 231 -10.00 -13.38 6.16
CA ARG A 231 -10.83 -14.41 5.53
C ARG A 231 -10.03 -15.13 4.47
N ALA A 232 -9.58 -16.33 4.80
CA ALA A 232 -8.84 -17.21 3.90
C ALA A 232 -9.74 -17.86 2.85
N SER A 233 -9.16 -18.22 1.70
CA SER A 233 -9.80 -19.03 0.66
C SER A 233 -9.79 -20.53 0.94
N VAL A 234 -9.14 -20.93 2.01
CA VAL A 234 -9.06 -22.31 2.51
C VAL A 234 -9.51 -22.36 3.95
N ASP A 235 -10.01 -23.50 4.38
CA ASP A 235 -10.37 -23.70 5.79
C ASP A 235 -9.10 -23.73 6.64
N VAL A 236 -9.01 -22.82 7.60
CA VAL A 236 -7.91 -22.70 8.56
C VAL A 236 -8.48 -23.06 9.92
N GLU A 237 -8.00 -24.16 10.51
CA GLU A 237 -8.54 -24.68 11.78
C GLU A 237 -8.12 -23.85 13.01
N SER A 238 -7.22 -22.90 12.89
CA SER A 238 -6.78 -22.05 14.00
C SER A 238 -6.40 -20.64 13.55
N ASP A 239 -6.57 -19.67 14.46
CA ASP A 239 -6.07 -18.29 14.29
C ASP A 239 -4.53 -18.19 14.33
N ALA A 240 -3.84 -19.30 14.54
CA ALA A 240 -2.40 -19.38 14.55
C ALA A 240 -1.87 -19.65 13.14
N ALA A 241 -0.92 -18.83 12.69
CA ALA A 241 -0.31 -18.89 11.38
C ALA A 241 0.74 -20.02 11.28
N ASP A 242 0.31 -21.28 11.38
CA ASP A 242 1.19 -22.43 11.08
C ASP A 242 1.38 -22.56 9.56
N VAL A 243 2.57 -22.20 9.08
CA VAL A 243 2.92 -22.22 7.65
C VAL A 243 2.76 -23.63 7.03
N GLU A 244 3.10 -24.68 7.74
CA GLU A 244 3.01 -26.06 7.19
C GLU A 244 1.54 -26.54 7.16
N GLY A 245 0.74 -26.19 8.17
CA GLY A 245 -0.70 -26.42 8.15
C GLY A 245 -1.39 -25.68 7.01
N LEU A 246 -1.07 -24.41 6.81
CA LEU A 246 -1.57 -23.59 5.69
C LEU A 246 -1.15 -24.17 4.32
N ARG A 247 0.09 -24.62 4.18
CA ARG A 247 0.58 -25.27 2.96
C ARG A 247 -0.20 -26.54 2.66
N THR A 248 -0.43 -27.37 3.67
CA THR A 248 -1.21 -28.62 3.54
C THR A 248 -2.65 -28.33 3.13
N ALA A 249 -3.30 -27.37 3.77
CA ALA A 249 -4.66 -26.93 3.44
C ALA A 249 -4.77 -26.40 2.00
N LEU A 250 -3.78 -25.59 1.57
CA LEU A 250 -3.73 -25.09 0.19
C LEU A 250 -3.62 -26.23 -0.82
N LEU A 251 -2.73 -27.20 -0.62
CA LEU A 251 -2.57 -28.36 -1.51
C LEU A 251 -3.85 -29.20 -1.58
N ALA A 252 -4.45 -29.48 -0.44
CA ALA A 252 -5.71 -30.23 -0.37
C ALA A 252 -6.84 -29.53 -1.14
N GLN A 253 -6.99 -28.22 -0.93
CA GLN A 253 -8.03 -27.43 -1.59
C GLN A 253 -7.76 -27.29 -3.10
N MET A 254 -6.48 -27.12 -3.54
CA MET A 254 -6.13 -27.11 -4.96
C MET A 254 -6.44 -28.45 -5.63
N ALA A 255 -6.19 -29.57 -4.96
CA ALA A 255 -6.54 -30.90 -5.47
C ALA A 255 -8.06 -31.05 -5.63
N GLN A 256 -8.86 -30.58 -4.66
CA GLN A 256 -10.34 -30.60 -4.73
C GLN A 256 -10.88 -29.70 -5.86
N ARG A 257 -10.24 -28.55 -6.11
CA ARG A 257 -10.70 -27.57 -7.11
C ARG A 257 -10.09 -27.77 -8.49
N ARG A 258 -9.23 -28.76 -8.69
CA ARG A 258 -8.46 -28.98 -9.92
C ARG A 258 -9.31 -29.03 -11.19
N ASP A 259 -10.40 -29.78 -11.18
CA ASP A 259 -11.27 -29.88 -12.34
C ASP A 259 -11.92 -28.53 -12.71
N ALA A 260 -12.37 -27.78 -11.71
CA ALA A 260 -12.93 -26.44 -11.93
C ALA A 260 -11.87 -25.42 -12.38
N GLU A 261 -10.63 -25.53 -11.90
CA GLU A 261 -9.51 -24.70 -12.35
C GLU A 261 -9.10 -24.99 -13.79
N LEU A 262 -9.06 -26.26 -14.17
CA LEU A 262 -8.80 -26.71 -15.56
C LEU A 262 -9.91 -26.25 -16.51
N GLU A 263 -11.18 -26.35 -16.09
CA GLU A 263 -12.31 -25.90 -16.89
C GLU A 263 -12.27 -24.38 -17.14
N ARG A 264 -11.98 -23.60 -16.10
CA ARG A 264 -11.98 -22.13 -16.15
C ARG A 264 -10.65 -21.52 -16.62
N GLY A 265 -9.56 -22.28 -16.62
CA GLY A 265 -8.23 -21.81 -16.96
C GLY A 265 -7.68 -20.77 -15.98
N VAL A 266 -8.08 -20.79 -14.68
CA VAL A 266 -7.68 -19.82 -13.66
C VAL A 266 -7.43 -20.49 -12.31
N CYS A 267 -6.52 -19.95 -11.52
CA CYS A 267 -6.33 -20.37 -10.14
C CYS A 267 -7.50 -19.90 -9.25
N LEU A 268 -8.11 -20.83 -8.53
CA LEU A 268 -9.26 -20.58 -7.66
C LEU A 268 -8.91 -20.58 -6.18
N VAL A 269 -7.72 -21.07 -5.80
CA VAL A 269 -7.26 -21.27 -4.43
C VAL A 269 -5.98 -20.51 -4.17
N GLY A 270 -5.85 -19.87 -3.03
CA GLY A 270 -4.65 -19.20 -2.55
C GLY A 270 -4.87 -17.75 -2.15
N PRO A 271 -3.84 -17.10 -1.57
CA PRO A 271 -3.93 -15.74 -0.97
C PRO A 271 -4.36 -14.64 -1.94
N HIS A 272 -4.34 -14.86 -3.25
CA HIS A 272 -4.94 -13.93 -4.24
C HIS A 272 -6.49 -13.96 -4.25
N ARG A 273 -7.12 -14.90 -3.53
CA ARG A 273 -8.57 -15.01 -3.34
C ARG A 273 -9.03 -14.61 -1.94
N ASP A 274 -8.10 -14.43 -1.01
CA ASP A 274 -8.39 -14.07 0.36
C ASP A 274 -8.86 -12.61 0.49
N ASP A 275 -9.40 -12.27 1.64
CA ASP A 275 -9.90 -10.93 1.91
C ASP A 275 -9.62 -10.51 3.36
N LEU A 276 -9.59 -9.20 3.60
CA LEU A 276 -9.71 -8.59 4.93
C LEU A 276 -11.19 -8.26 5.15
N GLU A 277 -11.86 -8.98 6.03
CA GLU A 277 -13.23 -8.69 6.40
C GLU A 277 -13.28 -7.51 7.36
N LEU A 278 -14.13 -6.53 7.04
CA LEU A 278 -14.36 -5.34 7.85
C LEU A 278 -15.81 -5.37 8.34
N ARG A 279 -16.02 -5.27 9.65
CA ARG A 279 -17.33 -5.35 10.28
C ARG A 279 -17.60 -4.15 11.19
N LEU A 280 -18.87 -3.78 11.28
CA LEU A 280 -19.40 -2.81 12.23
C LEU A 280 -20.54 -3.47 13.01
N GLY A 281 -20.28 -3.81 14.27
CA GLY A 281 -21.13 -4.73 15.02
C GLY A 281 -21.24 -6.08 14.28
N GLU A 282 -22.46 -6.57 14.12
CA GLU A 282 -22.72 -7.85 13.46
C GLU A 282 -22.71 -7.79 11.93
N GLN A 283 -22.60 -6.59 11.31
CA GLN A 283 -22.76 -6.41 9.87
C GLN A 283 -21.44 -6.15 9.17
N PRO A 284 -21.25 -6.63 7.91
CA PRO A 284 -20.14 -6.22 7.07
C PRO A 284 -20.16 -4.70 6.86
N ALA A 285 -18.99 -4.06 6.87
CA ALA A 285 -18.90 -2.62 6.58
C ALA A 285 -19.30 -2.31 5.13
N LYS A 286 -18.90 -3.16 4.17
CA LYS A 286 -19.27 -2.99 2.75
C LYS A 286 -20.79 -3.18 2.58
N GLY A 287 -21.45 -2.14 2.08
CA GLY A 287 -22.89 -2.10 1.83
C GLY A 287 -23.77 -1.70 3.03
N PHE A 288 -23.26 -1.73 4.26
CA PHE A 288 -24.02 -1.42 5.47
C PHE A 288 -23.50 -0.18 6.23
N ALA A 289 -22.24 0.22 6.01
CA ALA A 289 -21.69 1.42 6.60
C ALA A 289 -22.26 2.68 5.93
N SER A 290 -22.68 3.64 6.74
CA SER A 290 -22.94 4.99 6.27
C SER A 290 -21.65 5.63 5.69
N HIS A 291 -21.77 6.79 5.03
CA HIS A 291 -20.58 7.48 4.51
C HIS A 291 -19.60 7.84 5.63
N GLY A 292 -20.08 8.37 6.73
CA GLY A 292 -19.24 8.73 7.87
C GLY A 292 -18.60 7.51 8.56
N GLU A 293 -19.35 6.40 8.73
CA GLU A 293 -18.79 5.16 9.28
C GLU A 293 -17.72 4.56 8.36
N ALA A 294 -17.92 4.63 7.04
CA ALA A 294 -16.93 4.16 6.06
C ALA A 294 -15.63 4.99 6.14
N TRP A 295 -15.73 6.31 6.25
CA TRP A 295 -14.56 7.18 6.48
C TRP A 295 -13.88 6.88 7.82
N SER A 296 -14.66 6.74 8.91
CA SER A 296 -14.08 6.36 10.21
C SER A 296 -13.34 5.03 10.18
N MET A 297 -13.86 4.04 9.45
CA MET A 297 -13.20 2.73 9.28
C MET A 297 -11.91 2.85 8.45
N ALA A 298 -11.93 3.60 7.34
CA ALA A 298 -10.74 3.82 6.52
C ALA A 298 -9.64 4.53 7.32
N LEU A 299 -10.00 5.59 8.06
CA LEU A 299 -9.07 6.29 8.96
C LEU A 299 -8.55 5.38 10.08
N ALA A 300 -9.43 4.55 10.67
CA ALA A 300 -9.03 3.62 11.73
C ALA A 300 -8.02 2.57 11.25
N LEU A 301 -8.17 2.07 10.02
CA LEU A 301 -7.19 1.18 9.38
C LEU A 301 -5.83 1.87 9.25
N ARG A 302 -5.79 3.12 8.81
CA ARG A 302 -4.55 3.89 8.66
C ARG A 302 -3.92 4.27 10.01
N LEU A 303 -4.73 4.73 10.97
CA LEU A 303 -4.24 5.02 12.32
C LEU A 303 -3.75 3.75 13.03
N GLY A 304 -4.46 2.64 12.89
CA GLY A 304 -4.00 1.34 13.40
C GLY A 304 -2.66 0.93 12.77
N SER A 305 -2.49 1.12 11.46
CA SER A 305 -1.20 0.89 10.79
C SER A 305 -0.09 1.78 11.34
N TYR A 306 -0.40 3.05 11.61
CA TYR A 306 0.55 4.00 12.18
C TYR A 306 1.01 3.57 13.58
N GLU A 307 0.07 3.24 14.47
CA GLU A 307 0.40 2.78 15.82
C GLU A 307 1.18 1.45 15.81
N LEU A 308 0.84 0.54 14.91
CA LEU A 308 1.54 -0.72 14.75
C LEU A 308 3.00 -0.52 14.29
N LEU A 309 3.25 0.39 13.35
CA LEU A 309 4.61 0.71 12.89
C LEU A 309 5.42 1.45 13.96
N ARG A 310 4.77 2.30 14.77
CA ARG A 310 5.42 2.97 15.93
C ARG A 310 5.86 1.96 16.97
N ALA A 311 5.03 0.97 17.25
CA ALA A 311 5.35 -0.09 18.21
C ALA A 311 6.58 -0.90 17.80
N ASP A 312 6.90 -0.97 16.52
CA ASP A 312 8.11 -1.61 15.98
C ASP A 312 9.39 -0.75 16.14
N GLY A 313 9.33 0.39 16.83
CA GLY A 313 10.49 1.18 17.26
C GLY A 313 10.90 2.33 16.34
N SER A 314 10.14 2.67 15.30
CA SER A 314 10.41 3.89 14.52
C SER A 314 9.12 4.60 14.15
N ASP A 315 9.08 5.91 14.41
CA ASP A 315 7.93 6.76 14.10
C ASP A 315 7.78 6.91 12.58
N PRO A 316 6.73 6.39 11.94
CA PRO A 316 6.57 6.52 10.49
C PRO A 316 6.22 7.95 10.11
N VAL A 317 6.58 8.37 8.89
CA VAL A 317 6.17 9.65 8.33
C VAL A 317 4.69 9.59 7.99
N LEU A 318 3.91 10.58 8.45
CA LEU A 318 2.50 10.72 8.08
C LEU A 318 2.36 11.54 6.80
N LEU A 319 1.68 10.97 5.83
CA LEU A 319 1.33 11.58 4.56
C LEU A 319 -0.19 11.81 4.53
N LEU A 320 -0.64 13.06 4.48
CA LEU A 320 -2.06 13.44 4.51
C LEU A 320 -2.40 14.13 3.19
N ASP A 321 -2.98 13.39 2.24
CA ASP A 321 -3.27 13.90 0.90
C ASP A 321 -4.74 14.35 0.79
N ASP A 322 -4.97 15.66 0.81
CA ASP A 322 -6.28 16.32 0.70
C ASP A 322 -7.38 15.76 1.65
N VAL A 323 -6.95 15.00 2.70
CA VAL A 323 -7.88 14.26 3.57
C VAL A 323 -8.74 15.16 4.45
N PHE A 324 -8.21 16.32 4.87
CA PHE A 324 -8.95 17.22 5.75
C PHE A 324 -10.19 17.82 5.09
N ALA A 325 -10.21 18.01 3.78
CA ALA A 325 -11.35 18.51 3.03
C ALA A 325 -12.55 17.53 3.07
N GLU A 326 -12.28 16.23 3.20
CA GLU A 326 -13.29 15.16 3.19
C GLU A 326 -13.87 14.86 4.58
N LEU A 327 -13.30 15.42 5.65
CA LEU A 327 -13.66 15.09 7.03
C LEU A 327 -14.52 16.15 7.70
N ASP A 328 -15.47 15.70 8.49
CA ASP A 328 -16.18 16.56 9.43
C ASP A 328 -15.26 17.06 10.56
N THR A 329 -15.75 18.03 11.33
CA THR A 329 -14.97 18.68 12.40
C THR A 329 -14.43 17.69 13.43
N ALA A 330 -15.23 16.68 13.82
CA ALA A 330 -14.83 15.71 14.86
C ALA A 330 -13.70 14.79 14.36
N ARG A 331 -13.83 14.24 13.15
CA ARG A 331 -12.80 13.38 12.53
C ARG A 331 -11.54 14.16 12.19
N ARG A 332 -11.68 15.40 11.73
CA ARG A 332 -10.55 16.32 11.48
C ARG A 332 -9.75 16.55 12.77
N ALA A 333 -10.44 16.84 13.87
CA ALA A 333 -9.79 17.02 15.17
C ALA A 333 -9.10 15.74 15.67
N ALA A 334 -9.72 14.58 15.50
CA ALA A 334 -9.14 13.30 15.91
C ALA A 334 -7.88 12.95 15.07
N LEU A 335 -7.92 13.14 13.75
CA LEU A 335 -6.77 12.95 12.89
C LEU A 335 -5.65 13.93 13.23
N ALA A 336 -5.98 15.20 13.47
CA ALA A 336 -5.02 16.21 13.89
C ALA A 336 -4.34 15.87 15.22
N ALA A 337 -5.09 15.35 16.20
CA ALA A 337 -4.56 14.90 17.47
C ALA A 337 -3.61 13.69 17.33
N ALA A 338 -3.97 12.70 16.49
CA ALA A 338 -3.10 11.58 16.19
C ALA A 338 -1.81 12.03 15.49
N ALA A 339 -1.91 12.94 14.54
CA ALA A 339 -0.76 13.49 13.82
C ALA A 339 0.13 14.41 14.69
N ALA A 340 -0.39 14.92 15.83
CA ALA A 340 0.38 15.80 16.72
C ALA A 340 1.60 15.15 17.33
N SER A 341 1.58 13.84 17.52
CA SER A 341 2.69 13.06 18.12
C SER A 341 3.71 12.55 17.10
N ALA A 342 3.45 12.69 15.79
CA ALA A 342 4.34 12.22 14.74
C ALA A 342 5.57 13.13 14.60
N GLU A 343 6.74 12.53 14.38
CA GLU A 343 7.99 13.27 14.14
C GLU A 343 7.91 14.12 12.88
N GLN A 344 7.24 13.62 11.82
CA GLN A 344 7.00 14.38 10.60
C GLN A 344 5.63 14.11 10.01
N VAL A 345 4.95 15.18 9.62
CA VAL A 345 3.64 15.15 8.91
C VAL A 345 3.74 16.00 7.65
N LEU A 346 3.46 15.41 6.51
CA LEU A 346 3.44 16.09 5.22
C LEU A 346 2.00 16.12 4.70
N VAL A 347 1.46 17.30 4.48
CA VAL A 347 0.04 17.51 4.18
C VAL A 347 -0.12 18.22 2.85
N THR A 348 -1.08 17.79 2.05
CA THR A 348 -1.54 18.58 0.91
C THR A 348 -2.87 19.24 1.23
N ALA A 349 -3.06 20.47 0.78
CA ALA A 349 -4.31 21.19 0.90
C ALA A 349 -4.56 22.12 -0.30
N ALA A 350 -5.80 22.21 -0.73
CA ALA A 350 -6.17 23.16 -1.77
C ALA A 350 -6.17 24.60 -1.23
N VAL A 351 -6.64 24.78 -0.02
CA VAL A 351 -6.69 26.05 0.71
C VAL A 351 -6.25 25.85 2.16
N LEU A 352 -5.68 26.88 2.76
CA LEU A 352 -5.19 26.81 4.15
C LEU A 352 -6.31 26.65 5.18
N ASP A 353 -7.53 27.04 4.87
CA ASP A 353 -8.69 26.89 5.76
C ASP A 353 -9.09 25.42 6.01
N ASP A 354 -8.62 24.49 5.19
CA ASP A 354 -8.80 23.04 5.41
C ASP A 354 -7.91 22.52 6.53
N ILE A 355 -6.80 23.19 6.83
CA ILE A 355 -5.84 22.79 7.85
C ILE A 355 -6.28 23.30 9.23
N PRO A 356 -6.09 22.51 10.31
CA PRO A 356 -6.36 22.99 11.66
C PRO A 356 -5.60 24.29 11.97
N ARG A 357 -6.30 25.31 12.47
CA ARG A 357 -5.76 26.68 12.68
C ARG A 357 -4.66 26.75 13.73
N ASP A 358 -4.64 25.81 14.65
CA ASP A 358 -3.66 25.67 15.74
C ASP A 358 -2.41 24.88 15.33
N TRP A 359 -2.34 24.43 14.08
CA TRP A 359 -1.15 23.75 13.59
C TRP A 359 -0.04 24.75 13.24
N ASP A 360 1.04 24.70 13.99
CA ASP A 360 2.31 25.30 13.57
C ASP A 360 2.91 24.42 12.47
N ALA A 361 2.89 24.92 11.23
CA ALA A 361 3.32 24.18 10.04
C ALA A 361 4.08 25.08 9.09
N GLU A 362 5.18 24.56 8.57
CA GLU A 362 5.88 25.16 7.43
C GLU A 362 4.97 25.12 6.19
N ARG A 363 4.95 26.19 5.41
CA ARG A 363 4.10 26.29 4.21
C ARG A 363 4.96 26.31 2.97
N VAL A 364 4.66 25.40 2.07
CA VAL A 364 5.29 25.31 0.75
C VAL A 364 4.22 25.54 -0.31
N THR A 365 4.30 26.68 -1.01
CA THR A 365 3.33 27.01 -2.04
C THR A 365 3.71 26.34 -3.35
N ILE A 366 2.74 25.66 -3.96
CA ILE A 366 2.93 25.00 -5.27
C ILE A 366 2.22 25.81 -6.34
N ALA A 367 2.97 26.15 -7.39
CA ALA A 367 2.50 26.81 -8.58
C ALA A 367 2.55 25.90 -9.80
N LEU A 368 1.91 26.34 -10.87
CA LEU A 368 1.96 25.72 -12.18
C LEU A 368 2.39 26.77 -13.20
N HIS A 369 3.30 26.43 -14.08
CA HIS A 369 3.66 27.25 -15.23
C HIS A 369 3.58 26.42 -16.52
N ASP A 370 3.44 27.09 -17.65
CA ASP A 370 3.44 26.45 -18.97
C ASP A 370 4.87 26.09 -19.35
N GLY A 371 5.11 24.82 -19.60
CA GLY A 371 6.35 24.29 -20.14
C GLY A 371 6.17 23.80 -21.58
N ASP A 372 7.27 23.51 -22.28
CA ASP A 372 7.27 23.09 -23.68
C ASP A 372 6.44 21.83 -23.96
N SER A 373 6.27 20.97 -22.96
CA SER A 373 5.53 19.69 -23.08
C SER A 373 4.25 19.65 -22.24
N GLY A 374 3.70 20.79 -21.85
CA GLY A 374 2.52 20.93 -21.02
C GLY A 374 2.83 21.53 -19.63
N PRO A 375 1.81 21.61 -18.76
CA PRO A 375 1.94 22.25 -17.45
C PRO A 375 3.01 21.59 -16.58
N VAL A 376 3.83 22.41 -15.90
CA VAL A 376 4.92 21.98 -15.02
C VAL A 376 4.71 22.56 -13.63
N SER A 377 4.77 21.69 -12.63
CA SER A 377 4.68 22.07 -11.22
C SER A 377 6.00 22.67 -10.73
N GLU A 378 5.90 23.69 -9.90
CA GLU A 378 7.04 24.41 -9.32
C GLU A 378 6.76 24.78 -7.86
N VAL A 379 7.83 24.81 -7.04
CA VAL A 379 7.76 25.36 -5.69
C VAL A 379 7.98 26.86 -5.76
N GLN A 380 6.98 27.64 -5.29
CA GLN A 380 7.17 29.08 -5.11
C GLN A 380 8.00 29.33 -3.87
N LYS A 381 9.07 30.08 -4.03
CA LYS A 381 9.93 30.57 -2.93
C LYS A 381 9.32 31.76 -2.23
#